data_30ca48295f8007a5269bdfed7a1c2809
#
_entry.id   30ca48295f8007a5269bdfed7a1c2809
#
_cell.length_a   1.000
_cell.length_b   1.000
_cell.length_c   1.000
_cell.angle_alpha   90.00
_cell.angle_beta   90.00
_cell.angle_gamma   90.00
#
_symmetry.space_group_name_H-M   'P 1'
#
loop_
_entity.id
_entity.type
_entity.pdbx_description
1 polymer ?
#
loop_
_entity_poly.entity_id
_entity_poly.type
_entity_poly.pdbx_seq_one_letter_code
_entity_poly.pdbx_strand_id
1 'polypeptide(L)'
;MAFKIFNSFRNLAKEFYSGKTFVAFDTETTGLKAEKEFIIEIGAVKFNCDRIIGEPFDILIKPPIELPQFIKDLTHITDKMISCCPCAKEAVPQFLNFVGGKETVLVAHNAQFDLG
;
A
#
# COMPACT_ATOMS: atom_id res chain seq x y z
N MET A 1 1.57 -12.54 -7.44
CA MET A 1 1.88 -12.52 -6.01
C MET A 1 0.70 -13.08 -5.23
N ALA A 2 0.97 -13.90 -4.24
CA ALA A 2 -0.08 -14.43 -3.36
C ALA A 2 -0.12 -13.61 -2.07
N PHE A 3 -1.33 -13.28 -1.61
CA PHE A 3 -1.53 -12.59 -0.34
C PHE A 3 -1.99 -13.57 0.72
N LYS A 4 -1.56 -13.33 1.96
CA LYS A 4 -2.06 -14.05 3.12
C LYS A 4 -2.93 -13.13 3.94
N ILE A 5 -4.09 -13.62 4.38
CA ILE A 5 -4.98 -12.90 5.28
C ILE A 5 -5.02 -13.67 6.60
N PHE A 6 -4.72 -12.98 7.70
CA PHE A 6 -4.68 -13.60 9.01
C PHE A 6 -5.96 -13.24 9.78
N ASN A 7 -6.70 -14.26 10.18
CA ASN A 7 -7.91 -14.11 10.97
C ASN A 7 -7.64 -14.23 12.47
N SER A 8 -6.42 -14.61 12.85
CA SER A 8 -6.08 -14.82 14.24
C SER A 8 -4.74 -14.20 14.57
N PHE A 9 -4.69 -13.53 15.71
CA PHE A 9 -3.46 -12.95 16.23
C PHE A 9 -2.38 -14.01 16.43
N ARG A 10 -2.76 -15.22 16.84
CA ARG A 10 -1.81 -16.30 17.06
C ARG A 10 -1.04 -16.65 15.80
N ASN A 11 -1.74 -16.77 14.66
CA ASN A 11 -1.13 -17.11 13.39
C ASN A 11 -0.20 -15.98 12.90
N LEU A 12 -0.65 -14.74 13.07
CA LEU A 12 0.17 -13.58 12.71
C LEU A 12 1.43 -13.51 13.56
N ALA A 13 1.31 -13.70 14.87
CA ALA A 13 2.45 -13.68 15.78
C ALA A 13 3.45 -14.77 15.45
N LYS A 14 2.97 -15.97 15.09
CA LYS A 14 3.82 -17.09 14.70
C LYS A 14 4.68 -16.73 13.48
N GLU A 15 4.06 -16.14 12.45
CA GLU A 15 4.78 -15.71 11.25
C GLU A 15 5.79 -14.61 11.58
N PHE A 16 5.42 -13.67 12.43
CA PHE A 16 6.32 -12.58 12.85
C PHE A 16 7.56 -13.12 13.55
N TYR A 17 7.39 -13.99 14.54
CA TYR A 17 8.51 -14.54 15.32
C TYR A 17 9.31 -15.59 14.57
N SER A 18 8.80 -16.08 13.43
CA SER A 18 9.58 -16.99 12.58
C SER A 18 10.68 -16.29 11.79
N GLY A 19 10.75 -14.95 11.86
CA GLY A 19 11.75 -14.17 11.15
C GLY A 19 11.39 -13.78 9.74
N LYS A 20 10.14 -13.99 9.34
CA LYS A 20 9.69 -13.59 8.01
C LYS A 20 9.72 -12.08 7.83
N THR A 21 9.86 -11.67 6.58
CA THR A 21 9.79 -10.27 6.19
C THR A 21 8.34 -9.85 6.02
N PHE A 22 8.01 -8.70 6.58
CA PHE A 22 6.69 -8.09 6.48
C PHE A 22 6.78 -6.78 5.71
N VAL A 23 5.75 -6.45 4.98
CA VAL A 23 5.56 -5.12 4.40
C VAL A 23 4.25 -4.59 4.92
N ALA A 24 4.32 -3.54 5.73
CA ALA A 24 3.14 -2.79 6.16
C ALA A 24 2.92 -1.68 5.13
N PHE A 25 1.72 -1.58 4.59
CA PHE A 25 1.42 -0.57 3.59
C PHE A 25 0.07 0.07 3.85
N ASP A 26 -0.05 1.29 3.36
CA ASP A 26 -1.28 2.05 3.41
C ASP A 26 -1.46 2.76 2.08
N THR A 27 -2.72 2.97 1.70
CA THR A 27 -3.04 3.63 0.45
C THR A 27 -3.92 4.84 0.70
N GLU A 28 -3.73 5.87 -0.12
CA GLU A 28 -4.68 6.97 -0.23
C GLU A 28 -5.44 6.80 -1.54
N THR A 29 -6.73 7.08 -1.52
CA THR A 29 -7.61 6.86 -2.67
C THR A 29 -8.48 8.07 -2.94
N THR A 30 -9.18 8.04 -4.08
CA THR A 30 -10.13 9.11 -4.44
C THR A 30 -11.43 9.05 -3.63
N GLY A 31 -11.63 8.01 -2.83
CA GLY A 31 -12.81 7.85 -1.99
C GLY A 31 -12.76 6.56 -1.19
N LEU A 32 -13.91 6.12 -0.67
CA LEU A 32 -13.99 5.01 0.27
C LEU A 32 -14.53 3.70 -0.33
N LYS A 33 -14.91 3.70 -1.62
CA LYS A 33 -15.51 2.53 -2.27
C LYS A 33 -14.49 1.84 -3.17
N ALA A 34 -14.00 0.68 -2.73
CA ALA A 34 -12.91 -0.03 -3.41
C ALA A 34 -13.14 -0.27 -4.90
N GLU A 35 -14.37 -0.62 -5.31
CA GLU A 35 -14.66 -0.93 -6.70
C GLU A 35 -14.87 0.29 -7.60
N LYS A 36 -14.92 1.50 -7.02
CA LYS A 36 -15.21 2.73 -7.78
C LYS A 36 -14.13 3.80 -7.66
N GLU A 37 -13.16 3.58 -6.78
CA GLU A 37 -12.17 4.59 -6.49
C GLU A 37 -10.80 4.19 -7.02
N PHE A 38 -9.93 5.18 -7.12
CA PHE A 38 -8.58 4.99 -7.65
C PHE A 38 -7.56 5.24 -6.54
N ILE A 39 -6.51 4.43 -6.51
CA ILE A 39 -5.40 4.64 -5.59
C ILE A 39 -4.57 5.82 -6.08
N ILE A 40 -4.23 6.75 -5.19
CA ILE A 40 -3.43 7.93 -5.51
C ILE A 40 -2.11 8.00 -4.76
N GLU A 41 -1.92 7.14 -3.77
CA GLU A 41 -0.63 7.01 -3.08
C GLU A 41 -0.50 5.62 -2.47
N ILE A 42 0.70 5.07 -2.49
CA ILE A 42 1.06 3.86 -1.73
C ILE A 42 2.27 4.20 -0.89
N GLY A 43 2.12 4.09 0.43
CA GLY A 43 3.22 4.19 1.37
C GLY A 43 3.46 2.84 2.03
N ALA A 44 4.71 2.45 2.20
CA ALA A 44 5.02 1.14 2.75
C ALA A 44 6.34 1.12 3.51
N VAL A 45 6.43 0.22 4.49
CA VAL A 45 7.64 -0.03 5.26
C VAL A 45 7.87 -1.53 5.31
N LYS A 46 9.10 -1.94 5.08
CA LYS A 46 9.51 -3.35 5.17
C LYS A 46 10.19 -3.58 6.52
N PHE A 47 9.86 -4.67 7.18
CA PHE A 47 10.42 -4.97 8.50
C PHE A 47 10.36 -6.47 8.80
N ASN A 48 11.12 -6.88 9.81
CA ASN A 48 10.98 -8.19 10.42
C ASN A 48 10.96 -8.02 11.95
N CYS A 49 11.03 -9.11 12.70
CA CYS A 49 10.96 -9.03 14.17
C CYS A 49 12.15 -8.31 14.80
N ASP A 50 13.24 -8.09 14.06
CA ASP A 50 14.45 -7.46 14.58
C ASP A 50 14.57 -5.98 14.22
N ARG A 51 14.07 -5.57 13.03
CA ARG A 51 14.36 -4.22 12.56
C ARG A 51 13.50 -3.82 11.36
N ILE A 52 13.51 -2.53 11.06
CA ILE A 52 13.03 -1.99 9.80
C ILE A 52 14.12 -2.24 8.74
N ILE A 53 13.73 -2.72 7.59
CA ILE A 53 14.63 -3.11 6.50
C ILE A 53 14.60 -2.05 5.40
N GLY A 54 15.74 -1.40 5.16
CA GLY A 54 15.90 -0.44 4.07
C GLY A 54 15.08 0.84 4.24
N GLU A 55 14.94 1.56 3.14
CA GLU A 55 14.21 2.82 3.13
C GLU A 55 12.71 2.60 2.94
N PRO A 56 11.86 3.49 3.48
CA PRO A 56 10.43 3.42 3.19
C PRO A 56 10.16 3.60 1.71
N PHE A 57 9.07 3.00 1.24
CA PHE A 57 8.59 3.18 -0.12
C PHE A 57 7.42 4.15 -0.08
N ASP A 58 7.40 5.11 -1.00
CA ASP A 58 6.28 6.03 -1.13
C ASP A 58 6.17 6.44 -2.59
N ILE A 59 4.98 6.28 -3.17
CA ILE A 59 4.75 6.67 -4.56
C ILE A 59 3.39 7.32 -4.70
N LEU A 60 3.38 8.49 -5.34
CA LEU A 60 2.13 9.15 -5.73
C LEU A 60 1.72 8.62 -7.09
N ILE A 61 0.42 8.50 -7.30
CA ILE A 61 -0.15 7.89 -8.50
C ILE A 61 -1.18 8.84 -9.10
N LYS A 62 -1.08 9.06 -10.40
CA LYS A 62 -2.03 9.91 -11.11
C LYS A 62 -3.25 9.08 -11.51
N PRO A 63 -4.45 9.41 -10.98
CA PRO A 63 -5.68 8.73 -11.40
C PRO A 63 -6.18 9.29 -12.72
N PRO A 64 -7.12 8.60 -13.41
CA PRO A 64 -7.71 9.10 -14.65
C PRO A 64 -8.78 10.18 -14.46
N ILE A 65 -8.99 10.65 -13.24
CA ILE A 65 -9.98 11.67 -12.89
C ILE A 65 -9.32 12.79 -12.10
N GLU A 66 -9.99 13.93 -12.03
CA GLU A 66 -9.58 14.99 -11.11
C GLU A 66 -9.88 14.58 -9.67
N LEU A 67 -9.04 15.03 -8.74
CA LEU A 67 -9.22 14.70 -7.33
C LEU A 67 -10.44 15.45 -6.77
N PRO A 68 -11.35 14.75 -6.08
CA PRO A 68 -12.43 15.44 -5.36
C PRO A 68 -11.86 16.37 -4.30
N GLN A 69 -12.53 17.50 -4.07
CA GLN A 69 -12.02 18.51 -3.12
C GLN A 69 -11.85 17.93 -1.72
N PHE A 70 -12.80 17.08 -1.27
CA PHE A 70 -12.69 16.50 0.07
C PHE A 70 -11.48 15.58 0.22
N ILE A 71 -11.02 14.96 -0.87
CA ILE A 71 -9.80 14.13 -0.86
C ILE A 71 -8.57 15.02 -0.77
N LYS A 72 -8.54 16.13 -1.49
CA LYS A 72 -7.43 17.10 -1.38
C LYS A 72 -7.30 17.62 0.05
N ASP A 73 -8.42 17.90 0.69
CA ASP A 73 -8.44 18.41 2.06
C ASP A 73 -7.99 17.35 3.07
N LEU A 74 -8.39 16.10 2.84
CA LEU A 74 -8.08 15.00 3.76
C LEU A 74 -6.63 14.51 3.62
N THR A 75 -6.14 14.37 2.40
CA THR A 75 -4.83 13.76 2.12
C THR A 75 -3.73 14.80 1.90
N HIS A 76 -4.10 16.05 1.64
CA HIS A 76 -3.19 17.13 1.24
C HIS A 76 -2.49 16.87 -0.10
N ILE A 77 -3.00 15.93 -0.90
CA ILE A 77 -2.52 15.66 -2.26
C ILE A 77 -3.32 16.50 -3.23
N THR A 78 -2.63 17.22 -4.11
CA THR A 78 -3.25 18.11 -5.10
C THR A 78 -3.10 17.56 -6.51
N ASP A 79 -3.96 18.02 -7.44
CA ASP A 79 -3.82 17.63 -8.86
C ASP A 79 -2.45 18.02 -9.41
N LYS A 80 -1.89 19.15 -8.97
CA LYS A 80 -0.57 19.58 -9.39
C LYS A 80 0.52 18.62 -8.95
N MET A 81 0.44 18.12 -7.72
CA MET A 81 1.42 17.19 -7.18
C MET A 81 1.50 15.90 -7.98
N ILE A 82 0.37 15.41 -8.48
CA ILE A 82 0.31 14.14 -9.20
C ILE A 82 0.32 14.29 -10.70
N SER A 83 0.40 15.51 -11.23
CA SER A 83 0.31 15.77 -12.67
C SER A 83 1.37 15.05 -13.50
N CYS A 84 2.57 14.87 -12.93
CA CYS A 84 3.68 14.17 -13.60
C CYS A 84 3.98 12.81 -12.97
N CYS A 85 3.08 12.31 -12.12
CA CYS A 85 3.29 11.03 -11.47
C CYS A 85 2.82 9.87 -12.36
N PRO A 86 3.36 8.66 -12.13
CA PRO A 86 2.93 7.50 -12.93
C PRO A 86 1.49 7.14 -12.65
N CYS A 87 0.85 6.49 -13.62
CA CYS A 87 -0.47 5.88 -13.42
C CYS A 87 -0.31 4.58 -12.63
N ALA A 88 -1.45 4.00 -12.20
CA ALA A 88 -1.42 2.76 -11.43
C ALA A 88 -0.73 1.62 -12.17
N LYS A 89 -0.91 1.53 -13.49
CA LYS A 89 -0.29 0.49 -14.29
C LYS A 89 1.23 0.51 -14.20
N GLU A 90 1.81 1.69 -14.02
CA GLU A 90 3.26 1.86 -13.86
C GLU A 90 3.71 1.80 -12.40
N ALA A 91 2.88 2.30 -11.49
CA ALA A 91 3.23 2.40 -10.07
C ALA A 91 3.11 1.08 -9.33
N VAL A 92 2.07 0.28 -9.60
CA VAL A 92 1.84 -0.97 -8.89
C VAL A 92 3.00 -1.96 -9.07
N PRO A 93 3.57 -2.15 -10.28
CA PRO A 93 4.76 -3.00 -10.41
C PRO A 93 5.94 -2.54 -9.56
N GLN A 94 6.11 -1.24 -9.37
CA GLN A 94 7.17 -0.72 -8.50
C GLN A 94 6.95 -1.11 -7.05
N PHE A 95 5.70 -1.05 -6.58
CA PHE A 95 5.35 -1.51 -5.24
C PHE A 95 5.61 -3.01 -5.09
N LEU A 96 5.20 -3.81 -6.07
CA LEU A 96 5.41 -5.26 -6.03
C LEU A 96 6.90 -5.60 -6.02
N ASN A 97 7.71 -4.83 -6.75
CA ASN A 97 9.16 -5.01 -6.71
C ASN A 97 9.73 -4.68 -5.33
N PHE A 98 9.20 -3.63 -4.68
CA PHE A 98 9.60 -3.30 -3.30
C PHE A 98 9.25 -4.44 -2.34
N VAL A 99 8.06 -5.03 -2.46
CA VAL A 99 7.62 -6.13 -1.61
C VAL A 99 8.58 -7.32 -1.70
N GLY A 100 9.01 -7.67 -2.91
CA GLY A 100 10.00 -8.73 -3.11
C GLY A 100 9.39 -10.12 -3.18
N GLY A 101 9.96 -11.08 -2.45
CA GLY A 101 9.68 -12.49 -2.60
C GLY A 101 8.30 -12.96 -2.13
N LYS A 102 7.97 -14.20 -2.50
CA LYS A 102 6.69 -14.84 -2.19
C LYS A 102 6.47 -15.05 -0.69
N GLU A 103 7.56 -15.11 0.07
CA GLU A 103 7.50 -15.34 1.52
C GLU A 103 7.21 -14.06 2.32
N THR A 104 7.18 -12.91 1.66
CA THR A 104 6.87 -11.65 2.32
C THR A 104 5.39 -11.60 2.68
N VAL A 105 5.11 -11.20 3.92
CA VAL A 105 3.74 -11.06 4.42
C VAL A 105 3.31 -9.60 4.28
N LEU A 106 2.17 -9.37 3.63
CA LEU A 106 1.62 -8.03 3.48
C LEU A 106 0.66 -7.73 4.64
N VAL A 107 0.81 -6.54 5.22
CA VAL A 107 -0.07 -6.04 6.29
C VAL A 107 -0.65 -4.72 5.83
N ALA A 108 -1.98 -4.64 5.74
CA ALA A 108 -2.67 -3.43 5.31
C ALA A 108 -3.54 -2.88 6.42
N HIS A 109 -3.59 -1.55 6.53
CA HIS A 109 -4.46 -0.88 7.49
C HIS A 109 -5.94 -1.15 7.19
N ASN A 110 -6.32 -1.13 5.91
CA ASN A 110 -7.68 -1.40 5.47
C ASN A 110 -7.64 -2.47 4.38
N ALA A 111 -7.36 -3.71 4.80
CA ALA A 111 -7.08 -4.82 3.89
C ALA A 111 -8.21 -5.08 2.89
N GLN A 112 -9.46 -4.94 3.33
CA GLN A 112 -10.61 -5.19 2.47
C GLN A 112 -10.65 -4.20 1.29
N PHE A 113 -10.34 -2.94 1.52
CA PHE A 113 -10.25 -1.94 0.47
C PHE A 113 -9.04 -2.18 -0.41
N ASP A 114 -7.87 -2.36 0.21
CA ASP A 114 -6.59 -2.47 -0.51
C ASP A 114 -6.48 -3.71 -1.37
N LEU A 115 -7.17 -4.79 -1.00
CA LEU A 115 -7.17 -6.05 -1.73
C LEU A 115 -8.37 -6.20 -2.67
N GLY A 116 -9.38 -5.36 -2.49
CA GLY A 116 -10.56 -5.35 -3.35
C GLY A 116 -10.35 -4.58 -4.62
#